data_aed78b2b6e32da1af659d06c352d7ebf
#
_entry.id   aed78b2b6e32da1af659d06c352d7ebf
#
_cell.length_a   1.000
_cell.length_b   1.000
_cell.length_c   1.000
_cell.angle_alpha   90.00
_cell.angle_beta   90.00
_cell.angle_gamma   90.00
#
_symmetry.space_group_name_H-M   'P 1'
#
loop_
_entity.id
_entity.type
_entity.pdbx_description
1 polymer ?
#
loop_
_entity_poly.entity_id
_entity_poly.type
_entity_poly.pdbx_seq_one_letter_code
_entity_poly.pdbx_strand_id
1 'polypeptide(L)'
;HTAIHPTYYEVSDSLDVQLGQLIDCMRAQRCLIVLDNGEALFAEGDRAGTFRKGYEGYVDLFTTLGETAHSSCLIITSRELPKEITLQAGDTQPTRCFQLAGLAETDGKALIQTLGELTGTPAEWQQLIQAYSGNPLALKVIAAAVRDYFDGSLSSFLALSQEDSLIFGDIKQLLVRQIKRLTPLEKDIMYWLAINREPVAWQTLQADLVKTVPLNKVLQAIDSLERRSLLERDRSQITQQAVIMDYFTGELITQICQEISHPEQDLQSGPKSDALRRYALVKADTRDYIRQAQVRLILSPVVETLREDYASTDTLAAALTFTLDATRESDMSGGYVGGNVLTLLRHLKVDLTGYDFSNLTIWQAYLQGLNLYNVNFENSDLSRSVFNQPFGSIRTMAFNPEGDVLATGDTNSEIWLWQTSLSAAAGDIKSHISTFQGHENWVCSVAFSPDGTQLVSGSADRTIKLWDVSSGE
;
A
#
# COMPACT_ATOMS: atom_id res chain seq x y z
N HIS A 1 15.23 42.08 -7.76
CA HIS A 1 15.51 43.36 -7.11
C HIS A 1 15.10 44.56 -8.00
N THR A 2 15.49 44.60 -9.27
CA THR A 2 15.18 45.69 -10.20
C THR A 2 13.69 45.89 -10.51
N ALA A 3 12.83 44.89 -10.24
CA ALA A 3 11.38 45.00 -10.47
C ALA A 3 10.61 45.63 -9.31
N ILE A 4 11.23 45.75 -8.13
CA ILE A 4 10.51 46.18 -6.90
C ILE A 4 10.80 47.65 -6.55
N HIS A 5 11.94 48.17 -6.95
CA HIS A 5 12.33 49.54 -6.65
C HIS A 5 13.06 50.21 -7.83
N PRO A 6 12.69 51.42 -8.23
CA PRO A 6 13.34 52.14 -9.33
C PRO A 6 14.73 52.69 -8.99
N THR A 7 15.17 52.60 -7.73
CA THR A 7 16.53 52.98 -7.32
C THR A 7 17.45 51.79 -7.49
N TYR A 8 18.47 51.91 -8.33
CA TYR A 8 19.53 50.92 -8.53
C TYR A 8 20.25 50.68 -7.19
N TYR A 9 20.03 49.53 -6.56
CA TYR A 9 20.97 49.03 -5.56
C TYR A 9 22.10 48.31 -6.26
N GLU A 10 23.33 48.65 -5.95
CA GLU A 10 24.47 47.79 -6.32
C GLU A 10 24.24 46.44 -5.64
N VAL A 11 24.10 45.38 -6.44
CA VAL A 11 23.91 44.03 -5.94
C VAL A 11 25.23 43.60 -5.29
N SER A 12 25.26 43.51 -3.99
CA SER A 12 26.41 43.00 -3.23
C SER A 12 26.62 41.51 -3.52
N ASP A 13 27.85 41.04 -3.54
CA ASP A 13 28.18 39.61 -3.64
C ASP A 13 27.85 38.84 -2.32
N SER A 14 27.60 39.55 -1.23
CA SER A 14 27.25 38.95 0.05
C SER A 14 25.74 38.66 0.14
N LEU A 15 25.37 37.39 0.40
CA LEU A 15 24.00 36.94 0.56
C LEU A 15 23.29 37.68 1.69
N ASP A 16 23.95 37.87 2.83
CA ASP A 16 23.39 38.58 4.00
C ASP A 16 23.00 40.04 3.67
N VAL A 17 23.82 40.72 2.89
CA VAL A 17 23.53 42.10 2.43
C VAL A 17 22.34 42.10 1.47
N GLN A 18 22.27 41.11 0.55
CA GLN A 18 21.14 40.98 -0.37
C GLN A 18 19.82 40.69 0.36
N LEU A 19 19.85 39.80 1.38
CA LEU A 19 18.70 39.52 2.21
C LEU A 19 18.25 40.74 3.00
N GLY A 20 19.17 41.46 3.61
CA GLY A 20 18.88 42.72 4.30
C GLY A 20 18.21 43.76 3.38
N GLN A 21 18.75 43.97 2.16
CA GLN A 21 18.16 44.86 1.16
C GLN A 21 16.75 44.41 0.73
N LEU A 22 16.51 43.09 0.57
CA LEU A 22 15.20 42.56 0.23
C LEU A 22 14.19 42.86 1.33
N ILE A 23 14.55 42.62 2.60
CA ILE A 23 13.70 42.88 3.75
C ILE A 23 13.38 44.36 3.88
N ASP A 24 14.34 45.25 3.68
CA ASP A 24 14.12 46.68 3.71
C ASP A 24 13.14 47.11 2.61
N CYS A 25 13.25 46.55 1.41
CA CYS A 25 12.25 46.74 0.36
C CYS A 25 10.84 46.25 0.78
N MET A 26 10.76 45.06 1.42
CA MET A 26 9.48 44.46 1.88
C MET A 26 8.88 45.22 3.07
N ARG A 27 9.68 45.97 3.82
CA ARG A 27 9.22 46.90 4.87
C ARG A 27 8.73 48.23 4.27
N ALA A 28 9.48 48.73 3.31
CA ALA A 28 9.16 50.03 2.67
C ALA A 28 7.89 49.96 1.79
N GLN A 29 7.64 48.83 1.17
CA GLN A 29 6.50 48.64 0.27
C GLN A 29 5.82 47.30 0.55
N ARG A 30 4.48 47.28 0.45
CA ARG A 30 3.70 46.05 0.55
C ARG A 30 3.79 45.25 -0.75
N CYS A 31 4.52 44.15 -0.73
CA CYS A 31 4.74 43.28 -1.87
C CYS A 31 4.09 41.89 -1.66
N LEU A 32 3.67 41.28 -2.76
CA LEU A 32 3.34 39.86 -2.83
C LEU A 32 4.40 39.18 -3.68
N ILE A 33 5.14 38.26 -3.06
CA ILE A 33 6.14 37.42 -3.74
C ILE A 33 5.56 36.03 -3.84
N VAL A 34 5.57 35.42 -5.03
CA VAL A 34 5.09 34.06 -5.25
C VAL A 34 6.26 33.23 -5.80
N LEU A 35 6.63 32.19 -5.07
CA LEU A 35 7.57 31.17 -5.50
C LEU A 35 6.79 29.92 -5.85
N ASP A 36 6.58 29.70 -7.13
CA ASP A 36 5.87 28.53 -7.63
C ASP A 36 6.85 27.39 -7.89
N ASN A 37 6.40 26.14 -7.67
CA ASN A 37 7.20 24.93 -7.88
C ASN A 37 8.46 24.88 -6.99
N GLY A 38 8.31 25.17 -5.69
CA GLY A 38 9.40 25.23 -4.71
C GLY A 38 10.20 23.94 -4.57
N GLU A 39 9.63 22.78 -4.95
CA GLU A 39 10.37 21.52 -4.99
C GLU A 39 11.57 21.52 -5.97
N ALA A 40 11.63 22.45 -6.90
CA ALA A 40 12.79 22.61 -7.78
C ALA A 40 14.07 23.02 -7.01
N LEU A 41 13.93 23.57 -5.81
CA LEU A 41 15.04 23.94 -4.93
C LEU A 41 15.64 22.74 -4.18
N PHE A 42 14.95 21.59 -4.14
CA PHE A 42 15.34 20.45 -3.31
C PHE A 42 16.09 19.36 -4.08
N ALA A 43 16.94 18.63 -3.35
CA ALA A 43 17.74 17.54 -3.90
C ALA A 43 16.88 16.33 -4.26
N GLU A 44 17.19 15.69 -5.39
CA GLU A 44 16.59 14.42 -5.78
C GLU A 44 17.26 13.25 -5.05
N GLY A 45 16.48 12.27 -4.60
CA GLY A 45 17.02 11.07 -3.96
C GLY A 45 17.51 11.27 -2.52
N ASP A 46 17.27 12.43 -1.93
CA ASP A 46 17.54 12.75 -0.53
C ASP A 46 16.21 12.96 0.23
N ARG A 47 16.29 13.26 1.54
CA ARG A 47 15.10 13.51 2.36
C ARG A 47 14.30 14.70 1.86
N ALA A 48 12.97 14.64 1.94
CA ALA A 48 12.10 15.73 1.53
C ALA A 48 12.48 17.05 2.19
N GLY A 49 12.54 18.11 1.38
CA GLY A 49 12.88 19.45 1.84
C GLY A 49 14.36 19.70 2.09
N THR A 50 15.27 18.79 1.67
CA THR A 50 16.71 19.04 1.67
C THR A 50 17.07 19.86 0.44
N PHE A 51 17.71 21.01 0.63
CA PHE A 51 18.09 21.88 -0.49
C PHE A 51 19.20 21.27 -1.34
N ARG A 52 19.16 21.54 -2.65
CA ARG A 52 20.26 21.20 -3.57
C ARG A 52 21.52 21.98 -3.21
N LYS A 53 22.67 21.38 -3.51
CA LYS A 53 23.95 22.05 -3.38
C LYS A 53 23.97 23.38 -4.16
N GLY A 54 24.27 24.47 -3.47
CA GLY A 54 24.26 25.84 -4.01
C GLY A 54 22.92 26.58 -3.85
N TYR A 55 21.90 25.93 -3.26
CA TYR A 55 20.60 26.53 -2.96
C TYR A 55 20.33 26.65 -1.44
N GLU A 56 21.35 26.39 -0.62
CA GLU A 56 21.27 26.43 0.85
C GLU A 56 20.86 27.81 1.37
N GLY A 57 21.23 28.89 0.65
CA GLY A 57 20.85 30.26 1.01
C GLY A 57 19.33 30.53 1.04
N TYR A 58 18.51 29.64 0.47
CA TYR A 58 17.05 29.72 0.65
C TYR A 58 16.59 29.39 2.07
N VAL A 59 17.38 28.63 2.84
CA VAL A 59 17.14 28.42 4.27
C VAL A 59 17.15 29.76 5.00
N ASP A 60 18.20 30.55 4.76
CA ASP A 60 18.38 31.87 5.38
C ASP A 60 17.26 32.82 4.94
N LEU A 61 16.89 32.81 3.65
CA LEU A 61 15.78 33.58 3.12
C LEU A 61 14.48 33.29 3.83
N PHE A 62 14.09 32.01 3.92
CA PHE A 62 12.81 31.60 4.51
C PHE A 62 12.79 31.84 6.01
N THR A 63 13.90 31.57 6.70
CA THR A 63 14.05 31.82 8.13
C THR A 63 13.94 33.31 8.43
N THR A 64 14.70 34.14 7.72
CA THR A 64 14.74 35.59 7.95
C THR A 64 13.38 36.23 7.64
N LEU A 65 12.69 35.82 6.57
CA LEU A 65 11.37 36.33 6.23
C LEU A 65 10.30 35.92 7.27
N GLY A 66 10.39 34.70 7.79
CA GLY A 66 9.45 34.23 8.82
C GLY A 66 9.61 34.89 10.19
N GLU A 67 10.83 35.29 10.53
CA GLU A 67 11.19 35.89 11.84
C GLU A 67 11.14 37.42 11.85
N THR A 68 11.19 38.05 10.67
CA THR A 68 11.31 39.50 10.57
C THR A 68 9.96 40.17 10.30
N ALA A 69 9.62 41.18 11.08
CA ALA A 69 8.40 41.96 10.87
C ALA A 69 8.48 42.79 9.57
N HIS A 70 7.55 42.57 8.65
CA HIS A 70 7.33 43.31 7.41
C HIS A 70 5.86 43.32 7.01
N SER A 71 5.45 44.21 6.08
CA SER A 71 4.05 44.31 5.62
C SER A 71 3.74 43.50 4.36
N SER A 72 4.73 42.80 3.83
CA SER A 72 4.70 42.01 2.60
C SER A 72 4.31 40.54 2.86
N CYS A 73 3.98 39.80 1.80
CA CYS A 73 3.65 38.38 1.87
C CYS A 73 4.49 37.58 0.90
N LEU A 74 5.01 36.42 1.36
CA LEU A 74 5.63 35.40 0.52
C LEU A 74 4.69 34.19 0.47
N ILE A 75 4.32 33.72 -0.71
CA ILE A 75 3.59 32.48 -0.95
C ILE A 75 4.55 31.53 -1.67
N ILE A 76 4.63 30.30 -1.15
CA ILE A 76 5.42 29.23 -1.78
C ILE A 76 4.45 28.09 -2.10
N THR A 77 4.38 27.67 -3.37
CA THR A 77 3.73 26.41 -3.73
C THR A 77 4.80 25.34 -3.85
N SER A 78 4.59 24.20 -3.22
CA SER A 78 5.53 23.08 -3.29
C SER A 78 4.84 21.77 -2.96
N ARG A 79 5.35 20.69 -3.54
CA ARG A 79 4.96 19.31 -3.19
C ARG A 79 5.76 18.77 -2.01
N GLU A 80 6.77 19.49 -1.58
CA GLU A 80 7.63 19.15 -0.45
C GLU A 80 7.67 20.34 0.50
N LEU A 81 7.54 20.07 1.80
CA LEU A 81 7.58 21.10 2.83
C LEU A 81 9.00 21.17 3.42
N PRO A 82 9.70 22.32 3.28
CA PRO A 82 10.99 22.53 3.93
C PRO A 82 10.88 22.37 5.44
N LYS A 83 11.90 21.74 6.05
CA LYS A 83 11.93 21.50 7.49
C LYS A 83 11.92 22.81 8.28
N GLU A 84 12.61 23.82 7.78
CA GLU A 84 12.75 25.13 8.38
C GLU A 84 11.39 25.84 8.48
N ILE A 85 10.57 25.76 7.42
CA ILE A 85 9.21 26.30 7.40
C ILE A 85 8.33 25.55 8.41
N THR A 86 8.47 24.22 8.51
CA THR A 86 7.70 23.40 9.45
C THR A 86 7.93 23.84 10.91
N LEU A 87 9.16 24.21 11.25
CA LEU A 87 9.53 24.64 12.61
C LEU A 87 8.96 26.03 12.98
N GLN A 88 8.70 26.87 11.99
CA GLN A 88 8.19 28.25 12.18
C GLN A 88 6.67 28.32 11.98
N ALA A 89 6.05 27.30 11.39
CA ALA A 89 4.63 27.33 11.06
C ALA A 89 3.75 27.05 12.27
N GLY A 90 2.65 27.78 12.36
CA GLY A 90 1.61 27.58 13.39
C GLY A 90 0.39 28.45 13.13
N ASP A 91 -0.75 28.07 13.73
CA ASP A 91 -2.03 28.78 13.52
C ASP A 91 -2.02 30.25 13.97
N THR A 92 -1.16 30.58 14.92
CA THR A 92 -1.00 31.93 15.46
C THR A 92 0.29 32.61 15.02
N GLN A 93 1.13 31.90 14.24
CA GLN A 93 2.40 32.43 13.76
C GLN A 93 2.26 33.19 12.43
N PRO A 94 3.19 34.11 12.10
CA PRO A 94 3.24 34.75 10.80
C PRO A 94 3.38 33.77 9.63
N THR A 95 4.08 32.64 9.86
CA THR A 95 4.25 31.58 8.87
C THR A 95 3.16 30.54 9.03
N ARG A 96 2.46 30.23 7.94
CA ARG A 96 1.37 29.24 7.90
C ARG A 96 1.59 28.23 6.79
N CYS A 97 1.25 26.98 7.07
CA CYS A 97 1.22 25.91 6.07
C CYS A 97 -0.24 25.53 5.79
N PHE A 98 -0.60 25.52 4.51
CA PHE A 98 -1.91 25.07 4.05
C PHE A 98 -1.70 23.79 3.23
N GLN A 99 -2.17 22.68 3.75
CA GLN A 99 -2.24 21.45 2.97
C GLN A 99 -3.51 21.48 2.13
N LEU A 100 -3.34 21.47 0.80
CA LEU A 100 -4.47 21.42 -0.12
C LEU A 100 -5.00 19.98 -0.17
N ALA A 101 -6.21 19.80 0.33
CA ALA A 101 -6.97 18.56 0.13
C ALA A 101 -7.46 18.48 -1.32
N GLY A 102 -7.85 17.27 -1.75
CA GLY A 102 -8.57 17.12 -3.01
C GLY A 102 -9.93 17.81 -3.00
N LEU A 103 -10.50 17.96 -4.18
CA LEU A 103 -11.82 18.56 -4.36
C LEU A 103 -12.89 17.71 -3.66
N ALA A 104 -13.84 18.38 -3.00
CA ALA A 104 -15.04 17.75 -2.51
C ALA A 104 -15.89 17.20 -3.68
N GLU A 105 -16.81 16.29 -3.40
CA GLU A 105 -17.66 15.65 -4.41
C GLU A 105 -18.36 16.68 -5.31
N THR A 106 -18.96 17.72 -4.72
CA THR A 106 -19.64 18.80 -5.45
C THR A 106 -18.73 19.54 -6.41
N ASP A 107 -17.52 19.88 -5.95
CA ASP A 107 -16.54 20.66 -6.71
C ASP A 107 -15.85 19.81 -7.77
N GLY A 108 -15.56 18.54 -7.45
CA GLY A 108 -15.02 17.57 -8.39
C GLY A 108 -15.99 17.28 -9.54
N LYS A 109 -17.28 17.12 -9.22
CA LYS A 109 -18.33 16.97 -10.24
C LYS A 109 -18.48 18.23 -11.08
N ALA A 110 -18.49 19.42 -10.48
CA ALA A 110 -18.56 20.68 -11.20
C ALA A 110 -17.35 20.85 -12.15
N LEU A 111 -16.15 20.51 -11.70
CA LEU A 111 -14.93 20.53 -12.54
C LEU A 111 -15.08 19.61 -13.75
N ILE A 112 -15.52 18.37 -13.56
CA ILE A 112 -15.69 17.39 -14.64
C ILE A 112 -16.74 17.87 -15.64
N GLN A 113 -17.86 18.43 -15.18
CA GLN A 113 -18.93 18.94 -16.04
C GLN A 113 -18.48 20.08 -16.94
N THR A 114 -17.42 20.83 -16.58
CA THR A 114 -16.85 21.84 -17.49
C THR A 114 -16.15 21.22 -18.71
N LEU A 115 -15.81 19.93 -18.67
CA LEU A 115 -15.06 19.23 -19.72
C LEU A 115 -15.96 18.37 -20.64
N GLY A 116 -17.23 18.23 -20.28
CA GLY A 116 -18.22 17.47 -21.04
C GLY A 116 -19.29 16.86 -20.14
N GLU A 117 -20.38 16.42 -20.74
CA GLU A 117 -21.45 15.73 -20.02
C GLU A 117 -21.06 14.27 -19.77
N LEU A 118 -20.94 13.91 -18.50
CA LEU A 118 -20.82 12.52 -18.07
C LEU A 118 -22.11 12.11 -17.35
N THR A 119 -22.52 10.86 -17.57
CA THR A 119 -23.71 10.27 -16.97
C THR A 119 -23.35 9.29 -15.88
N GLY A 120 -24.03 9.36 -14.74
CA GLY A 120 -23.80 8.46 -13.63
C GLY A 120 -24.71 8.79 -12.45
N THR A 121 -24.91 7.80 -11.58
CA THR A 121 -25.63 7.95 -10.30
C THR A 121 -24.81 8.76 -9.29
N PRO A 122 -25.42 9.35 -8.26
CA PRO A 122 -24.67 10.02 -7.19
C PRO A 122 -23.60 9.12 -6.56
N ALA A 123 -23.89 7.85 -6.36
CA ALA A 123 -22.92 6.89 -5.79
C ALA A 123 -21.69 6.68 -6.70
N GLU A 124 -21.88 6.60 -8.02
CA GLU A 124 -20.79 6.47 -9.00
C GLU A 124 -19.95 7.76 -9.07
N TRP A 125 -20.55 8.93 -8.99
CA TRP A 125 -19.82 10.19 -8.87
C TRP A 125 -18.96 10.24 -7.62
N GLN A 126 -19.53 9.85 -6.48
CA GLN A 126 -18.81 9.77 -5.22
C GLN A 126 -17.66 8.78 -5.30
N GLN A 127 -17.91 7.59 -5.84
CA GLN A 127 -16.90 6.54 -6.04
C GLN A 127 -15.75 7.04 -6.92
N LEU A 128 -16.04 7.69 -8.05
CA LEU A 128 -15.03 8.26 -8.94
C LEU A 128 -14.16 9.29 -8.22
N ILE A 129 -14.78 10.27 -7.58
CA ILE A 129 -14.06 11.40 -6.94
C ILE A 129 -13.21 10.87 -5.77
N GLN A 130 -13.72 9.94 -4.98
CA GLN A 130 -12.98 9.31 -3.89
C GLN A 130 -11.83 8.44 -4.39
N ALA A 131 -12.02 7.65 -5.45
CA ALA A 131 -10.98 6.80 -6.03
C ALA A 131 -9.74 7.59 -6.45
N TYR A 132 -9.94 8.83 -6.91
CA TYR A 132 -8.85 9.73 -7.30
C TYR A 132 -8.58 10.84 -6.26
N SER A 133 -9.08 10.65 -5.03
CA SER A 133 -8.86 11.56 -3.89
C SER A 133 -9.18 13.03 -4.21
N GLY A 134 -10.13 13.27 -5.10
CA GLY A 134 -10.50 14.63 -5.53
C GLY A 134 -9.39 15.38 -6.25
N ASN A 135 -8.34 14.71 -6.77
CA ASN A 135 -7.23 15.37 -7.47
C ASN A 135 -7.73 15.99 -8.77
N PRO A 136 -7.64 17.32 -8.96
CA PRO A 136 -8.23 18.00 -10.11
C PRO A 136 -7.67 17.53 -11.46
N LEU A 137 -6.37 17.24 -11.52
CA LEU A 137 -5.72 16.77 -12.74
C LEU A 137 -6.16 15.33 -13.06
N ALA A 138 -6.17 14.45 -12.06
CA ALA A 138 -6.65 13.09 -12.21
C ALA A 138 -8.09 13.06 -12.70
N LEU A 139 -8.96 13.85 -12.10
CA LEU A 139 -10.37 13.95 -12.49
C LEU A 139 -10.53 14.45 -13.93
N LYS A 140 -9.73 15.42 -14.38
CA LYS A 140 -9.76 15.89 -15.77
C LYS A 140 -9.35 14.83 -16.79
N VAL A 141 -8.23 14.11 -16.50
CA VAL A 141 -7.72 13.06 -17.39
C VAL A 141 -8.75 11.94 -17.51
N ILE A 142 -9.36 11.53 -16.40
CA ILE A 142 -10.36 10.48 -16.39
C ILE A 142 -11.66 10.92 -17.06
N ALA A 143 -12.10 12.16 -16.85
CA ALA A 143 -13.28 12.69 -17.52
C ALA A 143 -13.14 12.62 -19.03
N ALA A 144 -11.96 12.97 -19.57
CA ALA A 144 -11.66 12.82 -20.99
C ALA A 144 -11.74 11.36 -21.44
N ALA A 145 -11.13 10.44 -20.69
CA ALA A 145 -11.17 9.02 -21.03
C ALA A 145 -12.59 8.44 -20.95
N VAL A 146 -13.38 8.78 -19.94
CA VAL A 146 -14.78 8.33 -19.83
C VAL A 146 -15.61 8.83 -21.01
N ARG A 147 -15.41 10.09 -21.42
CA ARG A 147 -16.09 10.64 -22.59
C ARG A 147 -15.66 9.92 -23.88
N ASP A 148 -14.37 9.75 -24.09
CA ASP A 148 -13.81 9.33 -25.38
C ASP A 148 -13.90 7.81 -25.61
N TYR A 149 -13.89 6.98 -24.55
CA TYR A 149 -13.88 5.51 -24.63
C TYR A 149 -15.13 4.82 -24.07
N PHE A 150 -15.95 5.54 -23.27
CA PHE A 150 -17.11 4.97 -22.59
C PHE A 150 -18.40 5.75 -22.84
N ASP A 151 -18.46 6.53 -23.91
CA ASP A 151 -19.61 7.35 -24.30
C ASP A 151 -20.16 8.23 -23.15
N GLY A 152 -19.28 8.70 -22.28
CA GLY A 152 -19.62 9.48 -21.10
C GLY A 152 -20.27 8.70 -19.94
N SER A 153 -20.31 7.37 -19.98
CA SER A 153 -20.93 6.52 -18.94
C SER A 153 -19.95 6.19 -17.82
N LEU A 154 -20.20 6.70 -16.61
CA LEU A 154 -19.44 6.33 -15.40
C LEU A 154 -19.64 4.87 -15.02
N SER A 155 -20.86 4.33 -15.21
CA SER A 155 -21.17 2.93 -14.92
C SER A 155 -20.28 1.97 -15.74
N SER A 156 -20.13 2.23 -17.03
CA SER A 156 -19.29 1.43 -17.93
C SER A 156 -17.81 1.52 -17.56
N PHE A 157 -17.35 2.71 -17.20
CA PHE A 157 -15.98 2.93 -16.75
C PHE A 157 -15.68 2.23 -15.42
N LEU A 158 -16.55 2.40 -14.41
CA LEU A 158 -16.35 1.83 -13.08
C LEU A 158 -16.46 0.30 -13.07
N ALA A 159 -17.30 -0.29 -13.93
CA ALA A 159 -17.39 -1.74 -14.09
C ALA A 159 -16.05 -2.35 -14.56
N LEU A 160 -15.39 -1.73 -15.54
CA LEU A 160 -14.07 -2.16 -16.00
C LEU A 160 -12.95 -1.84 -15.03
N SER A 161 -13.06 -0.74 -14.25
CA SER A 161 -12.04 -0.37 -13.27
C SER A 161 -11.97 -1.32 -12.06
N GLN A 162 -12.98 -2.16 -11.86
CA GLN A 162 -12.97 -3.23 -10.85
C GLN A 162 -12.20 -4.48 -11.31
N GLU A 163 -12.05 -4.68 -12.62
CA GLU A 163 -11.35 -5.82 -13.21
C GLU A 163 -9.88 -5.52 -13.55
N ASP A 164 -9.55 -4.27 -13.91
CA ASP A 164 -8.18 -3.84 -14.23
C ASP A 164 -7.79 -2.57 -13.48
N SER A 165 -6.54 -2.48 -13.01
CA SER A 165 -6.00 -1.27 -12.37
C SER A 165 -5.71 -0.19 -13.42
N LEU A 166 -6.75 0.58 -13.81
CA LEU A 166 -6.67 1.62 -14.83
C LEU A 166 -6.03 2.91 -14.28
N ILE A 167 -4.70 2.97 -14.27
CA ILE A 167 -3.96 4.23 -14.14
C ILE A 167 -3.66 4.76 -15.54
N PHE A 168 -4.39 5.80 -15.97
CA PHE A 168 -4.16 6.41 -17.29
C PHE A 168 -2.80 7.13 -17.37
N GLY A 169 -2.19 7.11 -18.57
CA GLY A 169 -0.79 7.45 -18.84
C GLY A 169 -0.25 8.75 -18.25
N ASP A 170 -1.02 9.85 -18.21
CA ASP A 170 -0.54 11.15 -17.75
C ASP A 170 -0.37 11.23 -16.23
N ILE A 171 -1.26 10.59 -15.47
CA ILE A 171 -1.13 10.48 -14.00
C ILE A 171 0.04 9.58 -13.65
N LYS A 172 0.21 8.47 -14.39
CA LYS A 172 1.35 7.59 -14.24
C LYS A 172 2.67 8.35 -14.42
N GLN A 173 2.78 9.22 -15.43
CA GLN A 173 4.00 10.02 -15.67
C GLN A 173 4.29 11.01 -14.54
N LEU A 174 3.26 11.66 -13.99
CA LEU A 174 3.43 12.56 -12.84
C LEU A 174 3.90 11.81 -11.59
N LEU A 175 3.29 10.66 -11.31
CA LEU A 175 3.71 9.78 -10.20
C LEU A 175 5.14 9.28 -10.40
N VAL A 176 5.50 8.84 -11.61
CA VAL A 176 6.86 8.38 -11.93
C VAL A 176 7.91 9.45 -11.61
N ARG A 177 7.64 10.72 -11.95
CA ARG A 177 8.57 11.82 -11.63
C ARG A 177 8.76 12.02 -10.13
N GLN A 178 7.70 11.90 -9.33
CA GLN A 178 7.79 11.98 -7.86
C GLN A 178 8.51 10.76 -7.27
N ILE A 179 8.19 9.56 -7.76
CA ILE A 179 8.74 8.31 -7.27
C ILE A 179 10.24 8.18 -7.57
N LYS A 180 10.72 8.73 -8.71
CA LYS A 180 12.16 8.79 -9.02
C LYS A 180 12.98 9.54 -7.95
N ARG A 181 12.37 10.47 -7.23
CA ARG A 181 13.00 11.25 -6.15
C ARG A 181 13.00 10.55 -4.79
N LEU A 182 12.35 9.41 -4.66
CA LEU A 182 12.29 8.65 -3.41
C LEU A 182 13.59 7.92 -3.14
N THR A 183 14.00 7.95 -1.88
CA THR A 183 15.10 7.11 -1.39
C THR A 183 14.70 5.63 -1.42
N PRO A 184 15.65 4.69 -1.40
CA PRO A 184 15.32 3.25 -1.36
C PRO A 184 14.39 2.86 -0.20
N LEU A 185 14.59 3.41 1.00
CA LEU A 185 13.74 3.14 2.16
C LEU A 185 12.33 3.71 2.00
N GLU A 186 12.20 4.91 1.42
CA GLU A 186 10.88 5.49 1.13
C GLU A 186 10.12 4.63 0.13
N LYS A 187 10.79 4.11 -0.91
CA LYS A 187 10.18 3.17 -1.86
C LYS A 187 9.73 1.89 -1.18
N ASP A 188 10.55 1.31 -0.29
CA ASP A 188 10.17 0.12 0.47
C ASP A 188 8.91 0.34 1.28
N ILE A 189 8.81 1.47 1.98
CA ILE A 189 7.62 1.83 2.75
C ILE A 189 6.39 1.93 1.84
N MET A 190 6.53 2.55 0.66
CA MET A 190 5.42 2.68 -0.28
C MET A 190 4.96 1.33 -0.85
N TYR A 191 5.87 0.42 -1.18
CA TYR A 191 5.52 -0.95 -1.58
C TYR A 191 4.80 -1.71 -0.46
N TRP A 192 5.29 -1.60 0.78
CA TRP A 192 4.67 -2.25 1.91
C TRP A 192 3.28 -1.70 2.25
N LEU A 193 3.05 -0.41 2.09
CA LEU A 193 1.70 0.17 2.21
C LEU A 193 0.76 -0.37 1.11
N ALA A 194 1.27 -0.53 -0.12
CA ALA A 194 0.50 -1.12 -1.21
C ALA A 194 0.17 -2.59 -0.97
N ILE A 195 1.05 -3.35 -0.30
CA ILE A 195 0.82 -4.75 0.05
C ILE A 195 -0.14 -4.87 1.23
N ASN A 196 0.02 -4.06 2.28
CA ASN A 196 -0.81 -4.13 3.48
C ASN A 196 -2.30 -3.78 3.22
N ARG A 197 -2.60 -2.96 2.22
CA ARG A 197 -3.98 -2.63 1.80
C ARG A 197 -4.88 -1.99 2.86
N GLU A 198 -4.39 -1.76 4.03
CA GLU A 198 -5.09 -1.09 5.13
C GLU A 198 -4.16 -0.09 5.82
N PRO A 199 -4.69 0.87 6.60
CA PRO A 199 -3.87 1.72 7.44
C PRO A 199 -3.09 0.90 8.46
N VAL A 200 -1.78 1.08 8.53
CA VAL A 200 -0.89 0.33 9.43
C VAL A 200 -0.08 1.24 10.33
N ALA A 201 0.34 0.71 11.47
CA ALA A 201 1.28 1.39 12.35
C ALA A 201 2.72 1.31 11.81
N TRP A 202 3.58 2.25 12.19
CA TRP A 202 4.99 2.25 11.79
C TRP A 202 5.74 0.98 12.23
N GLN A 203 5.33 0.36 13.33
CA GLN A 203 5.89 -0.91 13.82
C GLN A 203 5.70 -2.04 12.80
N THR A 204 4.53 -2.10 12.18
CA THR A 204 4.22 -3.09 11.13
C THR A 204 5.14 -2.88 9.93
N LEU A 205 5.28 -1.63 9.46
CA LEU A 205 6.18 -1.32 8.35
C LEU A 205 7.63 -1.67 8.66
N GLN A 206 8.12 -1.36 9.87
CA GLN A 206 9.47 -1.73 10.29
C GLN A 206 9.67 -3.24 10.35
N ALA A 207 8.67 -3.98 10.83
CA ALA A 207 8.71 -5.44 10.93
C ALA A 207 8.67 -6.11 9.55
N ASP A 208 8.02 -5.50 8.56
CA ASP A 208 7.92 -6.02 7.19
C ASP A 208 9.24 -5.88 6.41
N LEU A 209 10.12 -4.96 6.78
CA LEU A 209 11.42 -4.78 6.11
C LEU A 209 12.33 -6.00 6.31
N VAL A 210 12.98 -6.46 5.24
CA VAL A 210 13.94 -7.58 5.29
C VAL A 210 15.16 -7.24 6.13
N LYS A 211 15.67 -6.01 5.98
CA LYS A 211 16.81 -5.53 6.76
C LYS A 211 16.31 -4.79 7.98
N THR A 212 16.93 -5.03 9.13
CA THR A 212 16.67 -4.25 10.34
C THR A 212 17.08 -2.79 10.10
N VAL A 213 16.08 -1.91 10.05
CA VAL A 213 16.28 -0.47 9.88
C VAL A 213 16.05 0.22 11.23
N PRO A 214 16.98 1.08 11.69
CA PRO A 214 16.77 1.85 12.92
C PRO A 214 15.48 2.67 12.87
N LEU A 215 14.74 2.70 13.98
CA LEU A 215 13.44 3.37 14.11
C LEU A 215 13.48 4.83 13.62
N ASN A 216 14.51 5.57 14.00
CA ASN A 216 14.65 6.97 13.61
C ASN A 216 14.70 7.17 12.09
N LYS A 217 15.28 6.21 11.34
CA LYS A 217 15.30 6.25 9.86
C LYS A 217 13.92 5.95 9.27
N VAL A 218 13.20 5.00 9.85
CA VAL A 218 11.82 4.67 9.41
C VAL A 218 10.91 5.89 9.62
N LEU A 219 10.94 6.49 10.81
CA LEU A 219 10.13 7.68 11.11
C LEU A 219 10.50 8.86 10.22
N GLN A 220 11.79 9.08 9.94
CA GLN A 220 12.26 10.13 9.01
C GLN A 220 11.78 9.90 7.58
N ALA A 221 11.76 8.66 7.12
CA ALA A 221 11.23 8.32 5.79
C ALA A 221 9.71 8.55 5.71
N ILE A 222 8.96 8.16 6.76
CA ILE A 222 7.53 8.42 6.86
C ILE A 222 7.24 9.93 6.85
N ASP A 223 7.95 10.72 7.66
CA ASP A 223 7.79 12.19 7.68
C ASP A 223 8.14 12.84 6.33
N SER A 224 9.13 12.29 5.63
CA SER A 224 9.50 12.75 4.28
C SER A 224 8.39 12.47 3.26
N LEU A 225 7.82 11.26 3.27
CA LEU A 225 6.70 10.87 2.40
C LEU A 225 5.43 11.66 2.68
N GLU A 226 5.13 11.95 3.95
CA GLU A 226 4.02 12.79 4.36
C GLU A 226 4.16 14.22 3.83
N ARG A 227 5.36 14.81 3.94
CA ARG A 227 5.67 16.14 3.37
C ARG A 227 5.55 16.20 1.84
N ARG A 228 5.72 15.06 1.16
CA ARG A 228 5.50 14.92 -0.30
C ARG A 228 4.06 14.63 -0.66
N SER A 229 3.15 14.56 0.32
CA SER A 229 1.74 14.18 0.12
C SER A 229 1.55 12.82 -0.57
N LEU A 230 2.50 11.89 -0.35
CA LEU A 230 2.45 10.54 -0.90
C LEU A 230 1.81 9.55 0.07
N LEU A 231 1.70 9.91 1.35
CA LEU A 231 0.96 9.15 2.35
C LEU A 231 0.11 10.06 3.23
N GLU A 232 -0.85 9.44 3.88
CA GLU A 232 -1.75 10.06 4.83
C GLU A 232 -1.53 9.44 6.20
N ARG A 233 -1.58 10.27 7.24
CA ARG A 233 -1.49 9.84 8.62
C ARG A 233 -2.75 10.24 9.37
N ASP A 234 -3.40 9.24 9.98
CA ASP A 234 -4.42 9.48 10.99
C ASP A 234 -3.93 8.93 12.34
N ARG A 235 -3.57 9.83 13.25
CA ARG A 235 -2.97 9.51 14.56
C ARG A 235 -1.71 8.65 14.43
N SER A 236 -1.80 7.34 14.71
CA SER A 236 -0.69 6.38 14.61
C SER A 236 -0.77 5.48 13.37
N GLN A 237 -1.83 5.61 12.58
CA GLN A 237 -2.05 4.82 11.38
C GLN A 237 -1.55 5.56 10.14
N ILE A 238 -0.93 4.82 9.24
CA ILE A 238 -0.30 5.33 8.03
C ILE A 238 -0.91 4.58 6.85
N THR A 239 -1.33 5.32 5.84
CA THR A 239 -1.85 4.77 4.58
C THR A 239 -1.38 5.61 3.40
N GLN A 240 -1.63 5.13 2.20
CA GLN A 240 -1.41 5.87 0.96
C GLN A 240 -2.72 6.00 0.17
N GLN A 241 -2.79 7.00 -0.68
CA GLN A 241 -3.95 7.21 -1.55
C GLN A 241 -4.11 6.04 -2.53
N ALA A 242 -5.35 5.71 -2.89
CA ALA A 242 -5.69 4.57 -3.73
C ALA A 242 -4.91 4.57 -5.07
N VAL A 243 -4.81 5.71 -5.75
CA VAL A 243 -4.09 5.85 -7.03
C VAL A 243 -2.60 5.52 -6.88
N ILE A 244 -1.99 5.95 -5.77
CA ILE A 244 -0.58 5.66 -5.48
C ILE A 244 -0.40 4.18 -5.14
N MET A 245 -1.34 3.62 -4.38
CA MET A 245 -1.39 2.19 -4.04
C MET A 245 -1.44 1.32 -5.30
N ASP A 246 -2.31 1.65 -6.25
CA ASP A 246 -2.45 0.92 -7.51
C ASP A 246 -1.19 1.03 -8.39
N TYR A 247 -0.56 2.20 -8.42
CA TYR A 247 0.72 2.37 -9.11
C TYR A 247 1.80 1.43 -8.54
N PHE A 248 2.01 1.45 -7.22
CA PHE A 248 3.03 0.60 -6.59
C PHE A 248 2.70 -0.89 -6.69
N THR A 249 1.41 -1.24 -6.70
CA THR A 249 0.97 -2.61 -6.95
C THR A 249 1.33 -3.07 -8.37
N GLY A 250 1.03 -2.27 -9.39
CA GLY A 250 1.37 -2.58 -10.78
C GLY A 250 2.87 -2.68 -11.03
N GLU A 251 3.66 -1.76 -10.43
CA GLU A 251 5.13 -1.82 -10.49
C GLU A 251 5.68 -3.09 -9.80
N LEU A 252 5.12 -3.48 -8.64
CA LEU A 252 5.51 -4.70 -7.93
C LEU A 252 5.26 -5.94 -8.79
N ILE A 253 4.06 -6.07 -9.38
CA ILE A 253 3.71 -7.17 -10.27
C ILE A 253 4.69 -7.25 -11.43
N THR A 254 4.96 -6.12 -12.09
CA THR A 254 5.89 -6.05 -13.23
C THR A 254 7.29 -6.50 -12.84
N GLN A 255 7.83 -6.01 -11.73
CA GLN A 255 9.16 -6.37 -11.27
C GLN A 255 9.28 -7.85 -10.93
N ILE A 256 8.30 -8.41 -10.21
CA ILE A 256 8.30 -9.84 -9.84
C ILE A 256 8.19 -10.74 -11.06
N CYS A 257 7.32 -10.41 -12.01
CA CYS A 257 7.21 -11.18 -13.26
C CYS A 257 8.51 -11.15 -14.05
N GLN A 258 9.17 -9.99 -14.17
CA GLN A 258 10.48 -9.87 -14.83
C GLN A 258 11.56 -10.70 -14.16
N GLU A 259 11.62 -10.71 -12.82
CA GLU A 259 12.60 -11.51 -12.06
C GLU A 259 12.40 -13.02 -12.29
N ILE A 260 11.16 -13.49 -12.37
CA ILE A 260 10.85 -14.92 -12.58
C ILE A 260 11.06 -15.32 -14.06
N SER A 261 10.64 -14.46 -15.02
CA SER A 261 10.71 -14.80 -16.47
C SER A 261 12.12 -14.68 -17.03
N HIS A 262 13.01 -13.85 -16.44
CA HIS A 262 14.36 -13.59 -16.99
C HIS A 262 15.48 -13.71 -15.96
N PRO A 263 15.66 -14.87 -15.31
CA PRO A 263 16.65 -15.04 -14.24
C PRO A 263 18.10 -14.86 -14.71
N GLU A 264 18.40 -15.09 -16.00
CA GLU A 264 19.78 -15.03 -16.54
C GLU A 264 20.20 -13.61 -16.97
N GLN A 265 19.29 -12.74 -17.34
CA GLN A 265 19.62 -11.36 -17.78
C GLN A 265 20.13 -10.50 -16.62
N ASP A 266 19.81 -10.87 -15.40
CA ASP A 266 20.23 -10.19 -14.19
C ASP A 266 21.70 -10.39 -13.81
N LEU A 267 22.42 -11.32 -14.43
CA LEU A 267 23.84 -11.56 -14.13
C LEU A 267 24.81 -10.55 -14.76
N GLN A 268 24.38 -9.75 -15.74
CA GLN A 268 25.28 -8.88 -16.53
C GLN A 268 24.95 -7.38 -16.53
N SER A 269 23.82 -6.90 -16.03
CA SER A 269 23.41 -5.50 -16.19
C SER A 269 22.75 -4.87 -14.95
N GLY A 270 23.52 -4.11 -14.18
CA GLY A 270 23.00 -3.10 -13.24
C GLY A 270 22.43 -3.59 -11.90
N PRO A 271 21.95 -2.71 -11.03
CA PRO A 271 21.38 -3.09 -9.74
C PRO A 271 20.13 -3.91 -9.97
N LYS A 272 20.19 -5.20 -9.60
CA LYS A 272 19.08 -6.16 -9.68
C LYS A 272 17.85 -5.61 -8.98
N SER A 273 16.68 -5.69 -9.63
CA SER A 273 15.43 -5.78 -8.89
C SER A 273 15.54 -6.97 -7.95
N ASP A 274 15.23 -6.78 -6.68
CA ASP A 274 15.18 -7.85 -5.68
C ASP A 274 13.80 -7.86 -4.99
N ALA A 275 12.76 -7.53 -5.78
CA ALA A 275 11.39 -7.36 -5.32
C ALA A 275 10.84 -8.67 -4.73
N LEU A 276 11.09 -9.81 -5.40
CA LEU A 276 10.66 -11.12 -4.91
C LEU A 276 11.26 -11.46 -3.53
N ARG A 277 12.46 -10.96 -3.23
CA ARG A 277 13.12 -11.11 -1.94
C ARG A 277 12.65 -10.09 -0.91
N ARG A 278 12.36 -8.85 -1.32
CA ARG A 278 12.08 -7.73 -0.42
C ARG A 278 10.64 -7.64 0.02
N TYR A 279 9.70 -8.17 -0.76
CA TYR A 279 8.27 -7.99 -0.56
C TYR A 279 7.52 -9.31 -0.57
N ALA A 280 6.54 -9.46 0.32
CA ALA A 280 5.60 -10.58 0.27
C ALA A 280 4.49 -10.31 -0.75
N LEU A 281 4.16 -11.27 -1.59
CA LEU A 281 2.98 -11.21 -2.47
C LEU A 281 1.68 -11.25 -1.66
N VAL A 282 1.68 -12.08 -0.62
CA VAL A 282 0.55 -12.25 0.31
C VAL A 282 1.09 -12.36 1.72
N LYS A 283 0.48 -11.68 2.67
CA LYS A 283 0.83 -11.81 4.10
C LYS A 283 -0.01 -12.91 4.74
N ALA A 284 0.67 -13.89 5.34
CA ALA A 284 0.00 -14.99 6.02
C ALA A 284 -0.61 -14.59 7.37
N ASP A 285 0.00 -13.63 8.06
CA ASP A 285 -0.36 -13.15 9.40
C ASP A 285 -1.35 -11.98 9.41
N THR A 286 -2.04 -11.74 8.29
CA THR A 286 -3.03 -10.67 8.15
C THR A 286 -4.46 -11.21 8.23
N ARG A 287 -5.45 -10.31 8.33
CA ARG A 287 -6.87 -10.65 8.33
C ARG A 287 -7.29 -11.29 7.01
N ASP A 288 -8.26 -12.19 7.03
CA ASP A 288 -8.70 -12.95 5.85
C ASP A 288 -9.12 -12.06 4.68
N TYR A 289 -9.91 -11.02 4.93
CA TYR A 289 -10.35 -10.11 3.87
C TYR A 289 -9.18 -9.35 3.21
N ILE A 290 -8.12 -8.99 3.99
CA ILE A 290 -6.90 -8.40 3.45
C ILE A 290 -6.13 -9.41 2.61
N ARG A 291 -5.98 -10.64 3.12
CA ARG A 291 -5.32 -11.72 2.38
C ARG A 291 -6.04 -12.03 1.06
N GLN A 292 -7.37 -12.07 1.06
CA GLN A 292 -8.17 -12.23 -0.17
C GLN A 292 -7.95 -11.06 -1.15
N ALA A 293 -7.89 -9.82 -0.65
CA ALA A 293 -7.58 -8.66 -1.48
C ALA A 293 -6.17 -8.75 -2.07
N GLN A 294 -5.17 -9.18 -1.30
CA GLN A 294 -3.80 -9.40 -1.78
C GLN A 294 -3.74 -10.51 -2.85
N VAL A 295 -4.47 -11.61 -2.63
CA VAL A 295 -4.58 -12.68 -3.63
C VAL A 295 -5.17 -12.15 -4.94
N ARG A 296 -6.29 -11.44 -4.87
CA ARG A 296 -6.98 -10.93 -6.05
C ARG A 296 -6.19 -9.85 -6.79
N LEU A 297 -5.55 -8.92 -6.06
CA LEU A 297 -4.97 -7.70 -6.64
C LEU A 297 -3.45 -7.78 -6.84
N ILE A 298 -2.78 -8.78 -6.30
CA ILE A 298 -1.33 -8.96 -6.44
C ILE A 298 -1.00 -10.36 -6.97
N LEU A 299 -1.40 -11.41 -6.24
CA LEU A 299 -0.98 -12.78 -6.58
C LEU A 299 -1.58 -13.28 -7.89
N SER A 300 -2.90 -13.13 -8.09
CA SER A 300 -3.58 -13.56 -9.32
C SER A 300 -3.06 -12.85 -10.55
N PRO A 301 -2.89 -11.51 -10.58
CA PRO A 301 -2.27 -10.83 -11.71
C PRO A 301 -0.82 -11.25 -11.99
N VAL A 302 0.00 -11.53 -10.96
CA VAL A 302 1.34 -12.11 -11.16
C VAL A 302 1.24 -13.45 -11.87
N VAL A 303 0.36 -14.34 -11.41
CA VAL A 303 0.19 -15.67 -12.02
C VAL A 303 -0.36 -15.57 -13.44
N GLU A 304 -1.31 -14.67 -13.71
CA GLU A 304 -1.86 -14.44 -15.04
C GLU A 304 -0.79 -13.97 -16.01
N THR A 305 0.02 -12.97 -15.62
CA THR A 305 1.14 -12.48 -16.43
C THR A 305 2.17 -13.58 -16.69
N LEU A 306 2.56 -14.34 -15.66
CA LEU A 306 3.52 -15.43 -15.83
C LEU A 306 3.00 -16.56 -16.73
N ARG A 307 1.69 -16.82 -16.73
CA ARG A 307 1.08 -17.81 -17.66
C ARG A 307 1.14 -17.41 -19.13
N GLU A 308 1.29 -16.13 -19.43
CA GLU A 308 1.53 -15.67 -20.80
C GLU A 308 2.95 -15.97 -21.27
N ASP A 309 3.92 -15.95 -20.34
CA ASP A 309 5.34 -16.18 -20.63
C ASP A 309 5.71 -17.68 -20.67
N TYR A 310 4.95 -18.54 -19.97
CA TYR A 310 5.26 -19.97 -19.82
C TYR A 310 4.23 -20.87 -20.50
N ALA A 311 4.70 -21.85 -21.27
CA ALA A 311 3.87 -22.74 -22.07
C ALA A 311 2.93 -23.66 -21.25
N SER A 312 3.27 -23.95 -19.98
CA SER A 312 2.48 -24.81 -19.07
C SER A 312 2.73 -24.48 -17.61
N THR A 313 1.84 -24.97 -16.73
CA THR A 313 2.02 -24.87 -15.28
C THR A 313 3.31 -25.57 -14.83
N ASP A 314 3.69 -26.69 -15.48
CA ASP A 314 4.90 -27.44 -15.11
C ASP A 314 6.18 -26.67 -15.44
N THR A 315 6.21 -25.96 -16.59
CA THR A 315 7.36 -25.10 -16.94
C THR A 315 7.49 -23.91 -16.01
N LEU A 316 6.36 -23.30 -15.59
CA LEU A 316 6.38 -22.25 -14.59
C LEU A 316 6.83 -22.78 -13.22
N ALA A 317 6.34 -23.95 -12.80
CA ALA A 317 6.76 -24.58 -11.55
C ALA A 317 8.27 -24.89 -11.55
N ALA A 318 8.82 -25.35 -12.68
CA ALA A 318 10.25 -25.56 -12.83
C ALA A 318 11.07 -24.25 -12.71
N ALA A 319 10.59 -23.15 -13.31
CA ALA A 319 11.23 -21.83 -13.15
C ALA A 319 11.20 -21.33 -11.71
N LEU A 320 10.08 -21.54 -10.99
CA LEU A 320 9.97 -21.22 -9.57
C LEU A 320 10.93 -22.08 -8.72
N THR A 321 11.09 -23.37 -9.03
CA THR A 321 12.07 -24.24 -8.37
C THR A 321 13.50 -23.77 -8.63
N PHE A 322 13.82 -23.40 -9.87
CA PHE A 322 15.11 -22.82 -10.21
C PHE A 322 15.40 -21.54 -9.40
N THR A 323 14.39 -20.70 -9.17
CA THR A 323 14.53 -19.50 -8.34
C THR A 323 14.87 -19.84 -6.88
N LEU A 324 14.31 -20.93 -6.31
CA LEU A 324 14.67 -21.41 -4.97
C LEU A 324 16.13 -21.88 -4.92
N ASP A 325 16.58 -22.64 -5.93
CA ASP A 325 17.95 -23.16 -6.00
C ASP A 325 18.96 -22.01 -6.13
N ALA A 326 18.71 -21.07 -7.02
CA ALA A 326 19.54 -19.87 -7.17
C ALA A 326 19.60 -19.01 -5.88
N THR A 327 18.49 -18.94 -5.14
CA THR A 327 18.44 -18.23 -3.85
C THR A 327 19.26 -18.95 -2.78
N ARG A 328 19.22 -20.28 -2.77
CA ARG A 328 19.96 -21.12 -1.81
C ARG A 328 21.47 -21.02 -2.03
N GLU A 329 21.92 -20.94 -3.29
CA GLU A 329 23.34 -20.82 -3.65
C GLU A 329 23.91 -19.40 -3.42
N SER A 330 23.05 -18.42 -3.24
CA SER A 330 23.45 -17.02 -3.01
C SER A 330 23.59 -16.71 -1.52
N ASP A 331 24.47 -15.75 -1.17
CA ASP A 331 24.55 -15.18 0.19
C ASP A 331 23.26 -14.42 0.60
N MET A 332 22.23 -14.41 -0.26
CA MET A 332 20.98 -13.67 -0.10
C MET A 332 19.79 -14.55 0.32
N SER A 333 20.05 -15.59 1.11
CA SER A 333 19.02 -16.54 1.56
C SER A 333 17.89 -15.93 2.43
N GLY A 334 18.08 -14.71 2.96
CA GLY A 334 17.10 -14.02 3.78
C GLY A 334 16.07 -13.25 2.95
N GLY A 335 14.79 -13.25 3.40
CA GLY A 335 13.70 -12.50 2.79
C GLY A 335 12.49 -13.35 2.42
N TYR A 336 11.72 -12.88 1.43
CA TYR A 336 10.40 -13.45 1.12
C TYR A 336 10.39 -14.46 -0.03
N VAL A 337 11.52 -14.75 -0.68
CA VAL A 337 11.57 -15.63 -1.88
C VAL A 337 10.91 -16.98 -1.62
N GLY A 338 11.33 -17.69 -0.57
CA GLY A 338 10.79 -19.02 -0.26
C GLY A 338 9.29 -19.00 0.00
N GLY A 339 8.80 -18.00 0.79
CA GLY A 339 7.39 -17.81 1.06
C GLY A 339 6.58 -17.45 -0.18
N ASN A 340 7.12 -16.56 -1.04
CA ASN A 340 6.49 -16.17 -2.29
C ASN A 340 6.38 -17.32 -3.28
N VAL A 341 7.46 -18.08 -3.48
CA VAL A 341 7.45 -19.24 -4.39
C VAL A 341 6.47 -20.29 -3.90
N LEU A 342 6.45 -20.59 -2.60
CA LEU A 342 5.48 -21.53 -2.02
C LEU A 342 4.03 -21.03 -2.23
N THR A 343 3.78 -19.74 -2.05
CA THR A 343 2.47 -19.11 -2.27
C THR A 343 2.04 -19.19 -3.74
N LEU A 344 2.97 -18.97 -4.69
CA LEU A 344 2.73 -19.11 -6.13
C LEU A 344 2.42 -20.56 -6.51
N LEU A 345 3.23 -21.54 -6.07
CA LEU A 345 3.00 -22.97 -6.31
C LEU A 345 1.65 -23.44 -5.78
N ARG A 346 1.29 -22.99 -4.57
CA ARG A 346 -0.03 -23.24 -3.98
C ARG A 346 -1.16 -22.68 -4.85
N HIS A 347 -1.05 -21.43 -5.29
CA HIS A 347 -2.06 -20.79 -6.15
C HIS A 347 -2.21 -21.48 -7.50
N LEU A 348 -1.10 -21.98 -8.06
CA LEU A 348 -1.06 -22.82 -9.25
C LEU A 348 -1.62 -24.24 -9.02
N LYS A 349 -1.93 -24.61 -7.76
CA LYS A 349 -2.38 -25.96 -7.35
C LYS A 349 -1.37 -27.06 -7.69
N VAL A 350 -0.09 -26.75 -7.64
CA VAL A 350 1.00 -27.75 -7.84
C VAL A 350 1.06 -28.65 -6.62
N ASP A 351 1.24 -29.95 -6.83
CA ASP A 351 1.51 -30.91 -5.74
C ASP A 351 2.92 -30.65 -5.20
N LEU A 352 2.99 -30.29 -3.91
CA LEU A 352 4.26 -29.97 -3.25
C LEU A 352 5.01 -31.19 -2.73
N THR A 353 4.48 -32.42 -2.92
CA THR A 353 5.12 -33.65 -2.46
C THR A 353 6.56 -33.77 -2.98
N GLY A 354 7.51 -33.89 -2.06
CA GLY A 354 8.94 -34.04 -2.39
C GLY A 354 9.68 -32.74 -2.75
N TYR A 355 9.03 -31.57 -2.66
CA TYR A 355 9.73 -30.30 -2.87
C TYR A 355 10.77 -30.03 -1.77
N ASP A 356 11.87 -29.41 -2.17
CA ASP A 356 12.95 -29.01 -1.27
C ASP A 356 12.93 -27.49 -1.01
N PHE A 357 12.58 -27.13 0.22
CA PHE A 357 12.63 -25.75 0.74
C PHE A 357 13.73 -25.60 1.81
N SER A 358 14.68 -26.53 1.91
CA SER A 358 15.73 -26.49 2.93
C SER A 358 16.65 -25.27 2.78
N ASN A 359 17.22 -24.83 3.90
CA ASN A 359 18.18 -23.73 3.98
C ASN A 359 17.66 -22.39 3.42
N LEU A 360 16.36 -22.16 3.45
CA LEU A 360 15.69 -20.95 2.93
C LEU A 360 14.93 -20.21 4.02
N THR A 361 14.74 -18.92 3.83
CA THR A 361 13.78 -18.12 4.59
C THR A 361 12.41 -18.22 3.93
N ILE A 362 11.42 -18.76 4.68
CA ILE A 362 10.05 -18.98 4.20
C ILE A 362 9.12 -18.09 5.02
N TRP A 363 9.22 -16.79 4.85
CA TRP A 363 8.38 -15.82 5.55
C TRP A 363 7.06 -15.62 4.84
N GLN A 364 6.00 -15.38 5.64
CA GLN A 364 4.65 -15.05 5.16
C GLN A 364 4.02 -16.15 4.28
N ALA A 365 4.45 -17.41 4.46
CA ALA A 365 3.80 -18.54 3.82
C ALA A 365 2.55 -18.96 4.61
N TYR A 366 1.42 -19.08 3.92
CA TYR A 366 0.18 -19.60 4.47
C TYR A 366 0.08 -21.09 4.17
N LEU A 367 0.47 -21.93 5.14
CA LEU A 367 0.66 -23.37 4.97
C LEU A 367 -0.57 -24.21 5.36
N GLN A 368 -1.61 -23.54 5.83
CA GLN A 368 -2.82 -24.22 6.25
C GLN A 368 -3.51 -24.96 5.07
N GLY A 369 -3.92 -26.20 5.33
CA GLY A 369 -4.63 -27.04 4.36
C GLY A 369 -3.78 -27.53 3.20
N LEU A 370 -2.46 -27.36 3.22
CA LEU A 370 -1.54 -27.91 2.23
C LEU A 370 -1.14 -29.35 2.60
N ASN A 371 -1.04 -30.21 1.58
CA ASN A 371 -0.36 -31.48 1.70
C ASN A 371 1.16 -31.24 1.65
N LEU A 372 1.82 -31.38 2.79
CA LEU A 372 3.28 -31.19 2.92
C LEU A 372 4.00 -32.54 3.08
N TYR A 373 3.43 -33.61 2.54
CA TYR A 373 4.04 -34.95 2.62
C TYR A 373 5.39 -34.96 1.92
N ASN A 374 6.42 -35.41 2.65
CA ASN A 374 7.80 -35.51 2.16
C ASN A 374 8.41 -34.19 1.64
N VAL A 375 7.89 -33.01 2.09
CA VAL A 375 8.50 -31.72 1.81
C VAL A 375 9.66 -31.48 2.77
N ASN A 376 10.82 -31.08 2.23
CA ASN A 376 12.02 -30.83 3.03
C ASN A 376 12.07 -29.35 3.47
N PHE A 377 12.03 -29.11 4.78
CA PHE A 377 12.20 -27.78 5.41
C PHE A 377 13.44 -27.74 6.32
N GLU A 378 14.43 -28.61 6.11
CA GLU A 378 15.61 -28.67 6.95
C GLU A 378 16.35 -27.32 6.98
N ASN A 379 16.68 -26.83 8.18
CA ASN A 379 17.35 -25.54 8.40
C ASN A 379 16.61 -24.31 7.81
N SER A 380 15.31 -24.40 7.56
CA SER A 380 14.53 -23.26 7.04
C SER A 380 14.03 -22.37 8.16
N ASP A 381 13.99 -21.07 7.92
CA ASP A 381 13.32 -20.08 8.79
C ASP A 381 11.86 -19.91 8.38
N LEU A 382 10.96 -20.51 9.13
CA LEU A 382 9.51 -20.44 8.96
C LEU A 382 8.86 -19.35 9.86
N SER A 383 9.64 -18.50 10.46
CA SER A 383 9.13 -17.37 11.24
C SER A 383 8.21 -16.50 10.39
N ARG A 384 7.13 -15.98 10.94
CA ARG A 384 6.07 -15.22 10.23
C ARG A 384 5.24 -16.05 9.25
N SER A 385 5.38 -17.39 9.21
CA SER A 385 4.51 -18.28 8.43
C SER A 385 3.41 -18.86 9.30
N VAL A 386 2.25 -19.16 8.70
CA VAL A 386 1.06 -19.62 9.42
C VAL A 386 0.79 -21.06 9.04
N PHE A 387 0.95 -21.96 10.00
CA PHE A 387 0.64 -23.39 9.87
C PHE A 387 -0.78 -23.72 10.34
N ASN A 388 -1.21 -23.05 11.40
CA ASN A 388 -2.53 -23.23 12.00
C ASN A 388 -3.19 -21.87 12.09
N GLN A 389 -4.51 -21.84 11.97
CA GLN A 389 -5.24 -20.65 12.34
C GLN A 389 -5.05 -20.43 13.86
N PRO A 390 -4.64 -19.22 14.28
CA PRO A 390 -4.61 -18.89 15.69
C PRO A 390 -6.07 -18.88 16.19
N PHE A 391 -6.48 -19.93 16.88
CA PHE A 391 -7.73 -19.90 17.61
C PHE A 391 -7.64 -18.85 18.71
N GLY A 392 -8.62 -17.99 18.77
CA GLY A 392 -8.97 -17.37 20.04
C GLY A 392 -9.34 -18.46 21.06
N SER A 393 -9.39 -18.12 22.33
CA SER A 393 -9.91 -19.06 23.32
C SER A 393 -11.33 -19.43 22.94
N ILE A 394 -11.60 -20.72 22.69
CA ILE A 394 -12.95 -21.22 22.40
C ILE A 394 -13.85 -20.92 23.61
N ARG A 395 -14.91 -20.19 23.37
CA ARG A 395 -15.89 -19.75 24.37
C ARG A 395 -17.15 -20.60 24.34
N THR A 396 -17.49 -21.11 23.16
CA THR A 396 -18.74 -21.85 22.93
C THR A 396 -18.56 -22.87 21.84
N MET A 397 -19.33 -23.94 21.89
CA MET A 397 -19.38 -24.96 20.85
C MET A 397 -20.79 -25.55 20.75
N ALA A 398 -21.18 -25.96 19.56
CA ALA A 398 -22.44 -26.69 19.31
C ALA A 398 -22.28 -27.68 18.15
N PHE A 399 -22.86 -28.85 18.27
CA PHE A 399 -23.00 -29.77 17.15
C PHE A 399 -24.29 -29.48 16.38
N ASN A 400 -24.27 -29.73 15.09
CA ASN A 400 -25.49 -29.77 14.30
C ASN A 400 -26.35 -30.99 14.71
N PRO A 401 -27.64 -31.03 14.33
CA PRO A 401 -28.53 -32.14 14.72
C PRO A 401 -28.05 -33.52 14.27
N GLU A 402 -27.31 -33.61 13.18
CA GLU A 402 -26.76 -34.85 12.63
C GLU A 402 -25.46 -35.29 13.33
N GLY A 403 -24.84 -34.42 14.09
CA GLY A 403 -23.60 -34.68 14.84
C GLY A 403 -22.34 -34.77 13.97
N ASP A 404 -22.41 -34.37 12.70
CA ASP A 404 -21.32 -34.44 11.75
C ASP A 404 -20.63 -33.09 11.52
N VAL A 405 -21.20 -31.99 12.02
CA VAL A 405 -20.62 -30.65 12.01
C VAL A 405 -20.57 -30.07 13.42
N LEU A 406 -19.39 -29.57 13.82
CA LEU A 406 -19.15 -28.83 15.05
C LEU A 406 -18.96 -27.36 14.74
N ALA A 407 -19.74 -26.48 15.34
CA ALA A 407 -19.49 -25.05 15.36
C ALA A 407 -18.74 -24.63 16.63
N THR A 408 -17.72 -23.80 16.53
CA THR A 408 -17.01 -23.21 17.68
C THR A 408 -16.96 -21.70 17.54
N GLY A 409 -17.24 -20.97 18.62
CA GLY A 409 -17.09 -19.51 18.69
C GLY A 409 -15.95 -19.14 19.61
N ASP A 410 -15.15 -18.15 19.22
CA ASP A 410 -13.90 -17.81 19.88
C ASP A 410 -13.77 -16.34 20.34
N THR A 411 -12.66 -16.02 21.00
CA THR A 411 -12.34 -14.66 21.45
C THR A 411 -11.80 -13.75 20.33
N ASN A 412 -11.59 -14.28 19.13
CA ASN A 412 -11.22 -13.51 17.95
C ASN A 412 -12.43 -13.01 17.14
N SER A 413 -13.64 -13.16 17.67
CA SER A 413 -14.90 -12.78 17.02
C SER A 413 -15.30 -13.68 15.86
N GLU A 414 -14.74 -14.89 15.78
CA GLU A 414 -14.92 -15.83 14.69
C GLU A 414 -15.74 -17.05 15.13
N ILE A 415 -16.49 -17.60 14.16
CA ILE A 415 -17.20 -18.87 14.31
C ILE A 415 -16.62 -19.85 13.30
N TRP A 416 -16.21 -21.01 13.78
CA TRP A 416 -15.58 -22.04 12.99
C TRP A 416 -16.47 -23.26 12.86
N LEU A 417 -16.63 -23.78 11.64
CA LEU A 417 -17.31 -25.03 11.37
C LEU A 417 -16.31 -26.14 11.06
N TRP A 418 -16.48 -27.28 11.71
CA TRP A 418 -15.61 -28.45 11.63
C TRP A 418 -16.39 -29.67 11.21
N GLN A 419 -15.88 -30.44 10.25
CA GLN A 419 -16.42 -31.76 9.93
C GLN A 419 -15.97 -32.77 10.99
N THR A 420 -16.91 -33.44 11.62
CA THR A 420 -16.66 -34.37 12.71
C THR A 420 -17.03 -35.83 12.36
N SER A 421 -17.40 -36.15 11.10
CA SER A 421 -17.82 -37.47 10.71
C SER A 421 -16.78 -38.55 10.98
N LEU A 422 -17.14 -39.49 11.85
CA LEU A 422 -16.36 -40.66 12.30
C LEU A 422 -16.26 -41.78 11.25
N SER A 423 -16.68 -41.56 10.01
CA SER A 423 -16.72 -42.56 8.94
C SER A 423 -15.52 -42.45 8.03
N ALA A 424 -14.32 -42.71 8.54
CA ALA A 424 -13.19 -43.07 7.70
C ALA A 424 -12.15 -43.82 8.52
N ALA A 425 -11.48 -44.79 7.89
CA ALA A 425 -10.34 -45.50 8.45
C ALA A 425 -9.32 -44.54 9.07
N ALA A 426 -8.78 -44.94 10.21
CA ALA A 426 -7.88 -44.21 11.07
C ALA A 426 -6.90 -43.27 10.32
N GLY A 427 -7.01 -41.94 10.53
CA GLY A 427 -6.00 -41.00 10.17
C GLY A 427 -6.44 -39.63 9.66
N ASP A 428 -7.63 -39.48 9.11
CA ASP A 428 -8.09 -38.19 8.58
C ASP A 428 -8.89 -37.40 9.61
N ILE A 429 -8.26 -36.48 10.29
CA ILE A 429 -8.92 -35.35 10.91
C ILE A 429 -9.42 -34.46 9.77
N LYS A 430 -10.65 -34.67 9.33
CA LYS A 430 -11.25 -33.83 8.29
C LYS A 430 -11.55 -32.48 8.89
N SER A 431 -11.01 -31.66 8.34
CA SER A 431 -10.80 -30.29 7.91
C SER A 431 -11.90 -29.33 8.36
N HIS A 432 -11.47 -28.18 8.75
CA HIS A 432 -12.22 -26.94 8.77
C HIS A 432 -13.07 -26.79 7.49
N ILE A 433 -14.37 -26.58 7.65
CA ILE A 433 -15.31 -26.43 6.53
C ILE A 433 -15.41 -24.95 6.13
N SER A 434 -15.66 -24.07 7.12
CA SER A 434 -15.91 -22.65 6.90
C SER A 434 -15.65 -21.84 8.15
N THR A 435 -15.37 -20.53 7.98
CA THR A 435 -15.27 -19.55 9.06
C THR A 435 -16.28 -18.44 8.80
N PHE A 436 -17.15 -18.15 9.77
CA PHE A 436 -18.07 -17.04 9.71
C PHE A 436 -17.48 -15.84 10.44
N GLN A 437 -17.38 -14.73 9.75
CA GLN A 437 -16.82 -13.47 10.23
C GLN A 437 -17.87 -12.36 10.14
N GLY A 438 -17.91 -11.50 11.15
CA GLY A 438 -18.83 -10.39 11.16
C GLY A 438 -19.17 -9.87 12.54
N HIS A 439 -18.85 -10.63 13.61
CA HIS A 439 -18.86 -10.08 14.96
C HIS A 439 -17.62 -9.21 15.19
N GLU A 440 -17.79 -8.16 15.99
CA GLU A 440 -16.70 -7.22 16.34
C GLU A 440 -16.05 -7.53 17.69
N ASN A 441 -16.56 -8.51 18.43
CA ASN A 441 -16.07 -8.93 19.73
C ASN A 441 -16.37 -10.43 19.96
N TRP A 442 -15.89 -10.98 21.07
CA TRP A 442 -15.97 -12.39 21.43
C TRP A 442 -17.31 -13.02 21.13
N VAL A 443 -17.31 -14.18 20.47
CA VAL A 443 -18.50 -14.99 20.29
C VAL A 443 -18.75 -15.80 21.56
N CYS A 444 -19.82 -15.47 22.25
CA CYS A 444 -20.13 -16.03 23.57
C CYS A 444 -21.06 -17.25 23.53
N SER A 445 -21.85 -17.38 22.45
CA SER A 445 -22.81 -18.48 22.29
C SER A 445 -23.02 -18.76 20.81
N VAL A 446 -23.17 -20.06 20.47
CA VAL A 446 -23.59 -20.53 19.15
C VAL A 446 -24.60 -21.66 19.30
N ALA A 447 -25.57 -21.75 18.38
CA ALA A 447 -26.55 -22.84 18.34
C ALA A 447 -27.03 -23.07 16.90
N PHE A 448 -27.16 -24.33 16.49
CA PHE A 448 -27.77 -24.70 15.21
C PHE A 448 -29.29 -24.68 15.30
N SER A 449 -29.95 -24.42 14.18
CA SER A 449 -31.37 -24.67 14.00
C SER A 449 -31.67 -26.18 14.04
N PRO A 450 -32.92 -26.59 14.35
CA PRO A 450 -33.29 -28.02 14.43
C PRO A 450 -33.11 -28.79 13.11
N ASP A 451 -33.10 -28.08 11.98
CA ASP A 451 -32.86 -28.65 10.63
C ASP A 451 -31.40 -28.58 10.19
N GLY A 452 -30.49 -27.97 11.01
CA GLY A 452 -29.07 -27.84 10.73
C GLY A 452 -28.71 -26.84 9.64
N THR A 453 -29.68 -26.13 9.04
CA THR A 453 -29.43 -25.21 7.91
C THR A 453 -28.95 -23.85 8.33
N GLN A 454 -29.26 -23.45 9.57
CA GLN A 454 -28.89 -22.14 10.11
C GLN A 454 -28.10 -22.28 11.41
N LEU A 455 -27.25 -21.29 11.68
CA LEU A 455 -26.54 -21.11 12.93
C LEU A 455 -26.87 -19.74 13.51
N VAL A 456 -27.21 -19.67 14.79
CA VAL A 456 -27.35 -18.42 15.52
C VAL A 456 -26.13 -18.20 16.42
N SER A 457 -25.63 -16.98 16.49
CA SER A 457 -24.54 -16.61 17.40
C SER A 457 -24.89 -15.36 18.20
N GLY A 458 -24.42 -15.32 19.44
CA GLY A 458 -24.46 -14.16 20.33
C GLY A 458 -23.05 -13.72 20.71
N SER A 459 -22.79 -12.42 20.68
CA SER A 459 -21.45 -11.85 20.90
C SER A 459 -21.43 -10.79 21.98
N ALA A 460 -20.23 -10.55 22.53
CA ALA A 460 -19.93 -9.44 23.42
C ALA A 460 -20.00 -8.07 22.70
N ASP A 461 -20.13 -8.02 21.39
CA ASP A 461 -20.46 -6.82 20.61
C ASP A 461 -21.91 -6.37 20.77
N ARG A 462 -22.71 -7.11 21.57
CA ARG A 462 -24.13 -6.87 21.88
C ARG A 462 -25.06 -7.16 20.70
N THR A 463 -24.61 -7.94 19.73
CA THR A 463 -25.42 -8.36 18.59
C THR A 463 -25.68 -9.87 18.62
N ILE A 464 -26.75 -10.25 17.96
CA ILE A 464 -27.06 -11.65 17.61
C ILE A 464 -27.05 -11.69 16.08
N LYS A 465 -26.39 -12.69 15.52
CA LYS A 465 -26.34 -12.91 14.08
C LYS A 465 -26.89 -14.28 13.73
N LEU A 466 -27.52 -14.35 12.57
CA LEU A 466 -28.01 -15.56 11.96
C LEU A 466 -27.20 -15.83 10.70
N TRP A 467 -26.74 -17.05 10.53
CA TRP A 467 -25.86 -17.47 9.45
C TRP A 467 -26.50 -18.62 8.69
N ASP A 468 -26.46 -18.58 7.39
CA ASP A 468 -26.74 -19.75 6.57
C ASP A 468 -25.51 -20.66 6.55
N VAL A 469 -25.66 -21.91 6.94
CA VAL A 469 -24.56 -22.87 7.10
C VAL A 469 -23.89 -23.20 5.77
N SER A 470 -24.62 -23.10 4.66
CA SER A 470 -24.15 -23.47 3.33
C SER A 470 -23.42 -22.33 2.63
N SER A 471 -23.87 -21.10 2.79
CA SER A 471 -23.29 -19.93 2.14
C SER A 471 -22.30 -19.16 3.03
N GLY A 472 -22.46 -19.24 4.36
CA GLY A 472 -21.65 -18.49 5.32
C GLY A 472 -22.07 -17.03 5.49
N GLU A 473 -23.24 -16.62 4.92
CA GLU A 473 -23.79 -15.27 5.02
C GLU A 473 -24.83 -15.15 6.13
#